data_9d512d4a8d5a14e387b99883c7f0b928
#
_entry.id   9d512d4a8d5a14e387b99883c7f0b928
#
_cell.length_a   1.000
_cell.length_b   1.000
_cell.length_c   1.000
_cell.angle_alpha   90.00
_cell.angle_beta   90.00
_cell.angle_gamma   90.00
#
_symmetry.space_group_name_H-M   'P 1'
#
loop_
_entity.id
_entity.type
_entity.pdbx_description
1 polymer ?
#
loop_
_entity_poly.entity_id
_entity_poly.type
_entity_poly.pdbx_seq_one_letter_code
_entity_poly.pdbx_strand_id
1 'polypeptide(L)'
;AKSEKGTAVKIPINNAESVSDNIFLHFVTEKEKYNLKNGIIDNTRNYNGLELEFDFDITPDAEVEVILDRNTGHGMKGKGFGSLLFKINTLGKFNMWGDYQAYEGTYNFRYGGLIDKKFEVKKGGSITWEGNPMRAQLNLEAVYKTSANPAVLLENSSFNTKVPVEVIIGVRGDLTSPEPDFNIEFPTVSTVLKSEIQYKLNDKDVRQTQALYLLSSGAFLSPEGVSQSDFSGSLFETASSILGGIIQ
;
A
#
# COMPACT_ATOMS: atom_id res chain seq x y z
N ALA A 1 -24.28 -2.27 -9.14
CA ALA A 1 -23.85 -0.89 -9.44
C ALA A 1 -22.56 -0.92 -10.26
N LYS A 2 -22.27 0.14 -11.01
CA LYS A 2 -21.05 0.27 -11.80
C LYS A 2 -20.42 1.62 -11.55
N SER A 3 -19.10 1.65 -11.35
CA SER A 3 -18.39 2.92 -11.19
C SER A 3 -18.29 3.67 -12.53
N GLU A 4 -18.35 4.98 -12.44
CA GLU A 4 -18.21 5.88 -13.58
C GLU A 4 -17.01 6.81 -13.40
N LYS A 5 -16.67 7.57 -14.44
CA LYS A 5 -15.60 8.56 -14.37
C LYS A 5 -15.90 9.59 -13.26
N GLY A 6 -14.92 9.77 -12.38
CA GLY A 6 -15.05 10.63 -11.20
C GLY A 6 -15.49 9.91 -9.92
N THR A 7 -15.77 8.61 -9.99
CA THR A 7 -15.95 7.79 -8.79
C THR A 7 -14.60 7.68 -8.05
N ALA A 8 -14.59 8.01 -6.76
CA ALA A 8 -13.44 7.83 -5.88
C ALA A 8 -13.83 7.03 -4.64
N VAL A 9 -13.08 5.97 -4.38
CA VAL A 9 -13.25 5.13 -3.18
C VAL A 9 -12.05 5.35 -2.27
N LYS A 10 -12.30 5.77 -1.03
CA LYS A 10 -11.24 5.99 -0.02
C LYS A 10 -11.37 4.99 1.10
N ILE A 11 -10.31 4.24 1.34
CA ILE A 11 -10.24 3.20 2.37
C ILE A 11 -9.21 3.62 3.42
N PRO A 12 -9.63 4.18 4.58
CA PRO A 12 -8.72 4.47 5.70
C PRO A 12 -8.45 3.19 6.49
N ILE A 13 -7.18 2.85 6.73
CA ILE A 13 -6.79 1.63 7.45
C ILE A 13 -6.42 1.94 8.90
N ASN A 14 -5.95 3.13 9.20
CA ASN A 14 -5.36 3.49 10.50
C ASN A 14 -6.33 4.05 11.55
N ASN A 15 -7.63 3.83 11.42
CA ASN A 15 -8.57 4.14 12.51
C ASN A 15 -9.05 2.83 13.13
N ALA A 16 -8.45 2.47 14.25
CA ALA A 16 -9.02 1.53 15.22
C ALA A 16 -10.27 2.10 15.94
N GLU A 17 -10.84 3.19 15.45
CA GLU A 17 -12.19 3.58 15.83
C GLU A 17 -13.12 2.51 15.27
N SER A 18 -13.77 1.82 16.20
CA SER A 18 -14.68 0.72 15.92
C SER A 18 -15.55 1.05 14.70
N VAL A 19 -15.66 0.11 13.76
CA VAL A 19 -16.59 0.18 12.60
C VAL A 19 -18.03 0.47 13.04
N SER A 20 -18.34 0.40 14.35
CA SER A 20 -19.62 0.76 14.95
C SER A 20 -19.97 2.25 14.85
N ASP A 21 -18.99 3.16 14.74
CA ASP A 21 -19.27 4.61 14.74
C ASP A 21 -19.05 5.29 13.37
N ASN A 22 -18.43 4.61 12.40
CA ASN A 22 -18.26 5.10 11.05
C ASN A 22 -19.15 4.33 10.07
N ILE A 23 -20.42 4.63 10.04
CA ILE A 23 -21.33 4.19 8.97
C ILE A 23 -20.90 4.90 7.69
N PHE A 24 -20.18 4.21 6.81
CA PHE A 24 -19.73 4.73 5.50
C PHE A 24 -20.89 5.17 4.59
N LEU A 25 -22.07 4.64 4.84
CA LEU A 25 -23.29 4.96 4.10
C LEU A 25 -24.42 5.20 5.10
N HIS A 26 -24.92 6.43 5.15
CA HIS A 26 -26.13 6.77 5.87
C HIS A 26 -27.26 6.91 4.85
N PHE A 27 -28.14 5.91 4.83
CA PHE A 27 -29.31 5.94 3.94
C PHE A 27 -30.37 6.84 4.56
N VAL A 28 -30.71 7.90 3.87
CA VAL A 28 -31.74 8.84 4.28
C VAL A 28 -32.86 8.91 3.23
N THR A 29 -34.10 8.97 3.68
CA THR A 29 -35.22 9.30 2.81
C THR A 29 -35.15 10.79 2.43
N GLU A 30 -35.84 11.20 1.36
CA GLU A 30 -35.92 12.61 0.95
C GLU A 30 -36.43 13.49 2.10
N LYS A 31 -37.32 12.97 2.95
CA LYS A 31 -37.85 13.66 4.14
C LYS A 31 -36.77 13.81 5.21
N GLU A 32 -36.00 12.78 5.49
CA GLU A 32 -34.87 12.82 6.44
C GLU A 32 -33.78 13.76 5.97
N LYS A 33 -33.45 13.75 4.65
CA LYS A 33 -32.53 14.69 4.03
C LYS A 33 -32.98 16.14 4.21
N TYR A 34 -34.26 16.40 4.03
CA TYR A 34 -34.86 17.72 4.29
C TYR A 34 -34.75 18.11 5.76
N ASN A 35 -35.08 17.20 6.68
CA ASN A 35 -35.00 17.40 8.12
C ASN A 35 -33.58 17.65 8.61
N LEU A 36 -32.62 16.86 8.16
CA LEU A 36 -31.19 17.06 8.45
C LEU A 36 -30.68 18.42 7.97
N LYS A 37 -31.09 18.84 6.77
CA LYS A 37 -30.72 20.12 6.21
C LYS A 37 -31.30 21.32 6.98
N ASN A 38 -32.42 21.13 7.64
CA ASN A 38 -33.12 22.18 8.42
C ASN A 38 -32.94 22.04 9.94
N GLY A 39 -32.05 21.14 10.39
CA GLY A 39 -31.78 20.93 11.83
C GLY A 39 -32.97 20.35 12.61
N ILE A 40 -33.93 19.72 11.93
CA ILE A 40 -35.08 19.07 12.54
C ILE A 40 -34.63 17.65 12.95
N ILE A 41 -34.54 17.41 14.26
CA ILE A 41 -34.26 16.07 14.81
C ILE A 41 -35.55 15.27 14.76
N ASP A 42 -35.71 14.43 13.76
CA ASP A 42 -36.79 13.45 13.73
C ASP A 42 -36.35 12.23 14.55
N ASN A 43 -37.21 11.70 15.40
CA ASN A 43 -36.98 10.43 16.09
C ASN A 43 -37.00 9.32 15.04
N THR A 44 -35.86 9.02 14.46
CA THR A 44 -35.70 7.99 13.45
C THR A 44 -36.16 6.65 14.02
N ARG A 45 -37.15 6.06 13.39
CA ARG A 45 -37.54 4.68 13.67
C ARG A 45 -36.34 3.79 13.39
N ASN A 46 -35.80 3.13 14.41
CA ASN A 46 -34.80 2.12 14.26
C ASN A 46 -35.37 0.97 13.40
N TYR A 47 -35.02 0.93 12.13
CA TYR A 47 -35.33 -0.19 11.26
C TYR A 47 -34.35 -1.31 11.58
N ASN A 48 -34.70 -2.13 12.59
CA ASN A 48 -33.92 -3.33 12.88
C ASN A 48 -34.28 -4.42 11.87
N GLY A 49 -33.25 -4.98 11.24
CA GLY A 49 -33.39 -6.16 10.38
C GLY A 49 -33.30 -5.92 8.86
N LEU A 50 -33.01 -4.68 8.41
CA LEU A 50 -32.71 -4.45 6.98
C LEU A 50 -31.31 -4.97 6.66
N GLU A 51 -31.21 -5.83 5.66
CA GLU A 51 -29.98 -6.30 5.07
C GLU A 51 -29.93 -5.85 3.61
N LEU A 52 -28.86 -5.19 3.24
CA LEU A 52 -28.62 -4.68 1.88
C LEU A 52 -27.45 -5.40 1.26
N GLU A 53 -27.62 -5.83 0.03
CA GLU A 53 -26.61 -6.47 -0.77
C GLU A 53 -26.41 -5.68 -2.07
N PHE A 54 -25.14 -5.36 -2.39
CA PHE A 54 -24.79 -4.58 -3.57
C PHE A 54 -23.69 -5.29 -4.35
N ASP A 55 -23.95 -5.60 -5.60
CA ASP A 55 -22.90 -5.89 -6.58
C ASP A 55 -22.35 -4.58 -7.12
N PHE A 56 -21.04 -4.39 -7.05
CA PHE A 56 -20.36 -3.21 -7.48
C PHE A 56 -19.20 -3.52 -8.44
N ASP A 57 -19.38 -3.15 -9.70
CA ASP A 57 -18.35 -3.27 -10.72
C ASP A 57 -17.48 -2.03 -10.73
N ILE A 58 -16.20 -2.20 -10.38
CA ILE A 58 -15.18 -1.16 -10.46
C ILE A 58 -14.59 -1.17 -11.86
N THR A 59 -14.66 -0.04 -12.53
CA THR A 59 -14.06 0.17 -13.84
C THR A 59 -12.73 0.92 -13.73
N PRO A 60 -11.86 0.86 -14.75
CA PRO A 60 -10.60 1.61 -14.77
C PRO A 60 -10.74 3.14 -14.68
N ASP A 61 -11.95 3.67 -14.82
CA ASP A 61 -12.24 5.09 -14.67
C ASP A 61 -12.37 5.54 -13.20
N ALA A 62 -12.61 4.58 -12.29
CA ALA A 62 -12.70 4.86 -10.86
C ALA A 62 -11.30 4.91 -10.22
N GLU A 63 -11.14 5.83 -9.29
CA GLU A 63 -9.93 5.97 -8.49
C GLU A 63 -10.13 5.35 -7.11
N VAL A 64 -9.19 4.50 -6.69
CA VAL A 64 -9.15 3.91 -5.36
C VAL A 64 -7.96 4.48 -4.60
N GLU A 65 -8.21 4.96 -3.39
CA GLU A 65 -7.20 5.50 -2.48
C GLU A 65 -7.22 4.70 -1.17
N VAL A 66 -6.08 4.09 -0.84
CA VAL A 66 -5.86 3.39 0.44
C VAL A 66 -4.95 4.26 1.29
N ILE A 67 -5.46 4.73 2.42
CA ILE A 67 -4.74 5.63 3.32
C ILE A 67 -4.20 4.80 4.48
N LEU A 68 -2.88 4.58 4.51
CA LEU A 68 -2.19 3.85 5.58
C LEU A 68 -1.92 4.73 6.79
N ASP A 69 -1.51 5.98 6.56
CA ASP A 69 -1.33 6.99 7.61
C ASP A 69 -1.70 8.37 7.08
N ARG A 70 -2.73 8.97 7.68
CA ARG A 70 -3.21 10.31 7.31
C ARG A 70 -2.24 11.44 7.65
N ASN A 71 -1.48 11.29 8.75
CA ASN A 71 -0.60 12.34 9.23
C ASN A 71 0.63 12.48 8.34
N THR A 72 1.17 11.37 7.88
CA THR A 72 2.34 11.35 7.00
C THR A 72 1.97 11.38 5.52
N GLY A 73 0.73 11.08 5.16
CA GLY A 73 0.31 10.88 3.76
C GLY A 73 0.85 9.58 3.17
N HIS A 74 1.23 8.62 4.03
CA HIS A 74 1.60 7.29 3.61
C HIS A 74 0.35 6.57 3.10
N GLY A 75 0.37 6.14 1.85
CA GLY A 75 -0.79 5.51 1.24
C GLY A 75 -0.60 5.21 -0.24
N MET A 76 -1.59 4.56 -0.80
CA MET A 76 -1.62 4.13 -2.18
C MET A 76 -2.84 4.72 -2.87
N LYS A 77 -2.67 5.19 -4.09
CA LYS A 77 -3.72 5.74 -4.92
C LYS A 77 -3.58 5.22 -6.33
N GLY A 78 -4.67 4.78 -6.93
CA GLY A 78 -4.59 4.22 -8.26
C GLY A 78 -5.94 3.91 -8.88
N LYS A 79 -5.87 3.37 -10.09
CA LYS A 79 -6.99 2.87 -10.83
C LYS A 79 -6.87 1.38 -11.05
N GLY A 80 -8.00 0.72 -11.17
CA GLY A 80 -8.07 -0.70 -11.36
C GLY A 80 -9.46 -1.13 -11.77
N PHE A 81 -9.67 -2.42 -11.80
CA PHE A 81 -10.96 -3.01 -12.12
C PHE A 81 -11.22 -4.20 -11.20
N GLY A 82 -12.47 -4.50 -10.99
CA GLY A 82 -12.88 -5.60 -10.14
C GLY A 82 -14.38 -5.65 -9.94
N SER A 83 -14.83 -6.72 -9.32
CA SER A 83 -16.22 -6.92 -8.95
C SER A 83 -16.28 -7.20 -7.47
N LEU A 84 -17.01 -6.37 -6.74
CA LEU A 84 -17.11 -6.44 -5.28
C LEU A 84 -18.57 -6.62 -4.87
N LEU A 85 -18.81 -7.56 -3.97
CA LEU A 85 -20.08 -7.74 -3.30
C LEU A 85 -20.00 -7.11 -1.91
N PHE A 86 -20.88 -6.17 -1.62
CA PHE A 86 -21.04 -5.54 -0.32
C PHE A 86 -22.31 -6.03 0.38
N LYS A 87 -22.19 -6.45 1.64
CA LYS A 87 -23.34 -6.75 2.51
C LYS A 87 -23.30 -5.85 3.73
N ILE A 88 -24.37 -5.10 3.91
CA ILE A 88 -24.52 -4.14 5.02
C ILE A 88 -25.85 -4.43 5.73
N ASN A 89 -25.86 -4.42 7.05
CA ASN A 89 -27.09 -4.50 7.83
C ASN A 89 -27.28 -3.25 8.69
N THR A 90 -28.50 -3.06 9.19
CA THR A 90 -28.86 -1.91 10.05
C THR A 90 -28.18 -1.92 11.41
N LEU A 91 -27.47 -3.02 11.79
CA LEU A 91 -26.66 -3.12 12.99
C LEU A 91 -25.19 -2.69 12.75
N GLY A 92 -24.89 -2.14 11.57
CA GLY A 92 -23.56 -1.66 11.21
C GLY A 92 -22.59 -2.76 10.78
N LYS A 93 -23.03 -4.02 10.65
CA LYS A 93 -22.15 -5.08 10.13
C LYS A 93 -21.95 -4.89 8.63
N PHE A 94 -20.72 -4.68 8.23
CA PHE A 94 -20.29 -4.54 6.84
C PHE A 94 -19.35 -5.68 6.45
N ASN A 95 -19.67 -6.38 5.39
CA ASN A 95 -18.82 -7.41 4.80
C ASN A 95 -18.62 -7.13 3.31
N MET A 96 -17.49 -7.55 2.79
CA MET A 96 -17.08 -7.34 1.42
C MET A 96 -16.43 -8.61 0.85
N TRP A 97 -16.78 -8.98 -0.37
CA TRP A 97 -16.18 -10.09 -1.11
C TRP A 97 -15.83 -9.65 -2.51
N GLY A 98 -14.83 -10.28 -3.09
CA GLY A 98 -14.44 -10.10 -4.46
C GLY A 98 -12.99 -9.67 -4.62
N ASP A 99 -12.62 -9.38 -5.86
CA ASP A 99 -11.25 -9.07 -6.26
C ASP A 99 -11.17 -7.68 -6.91
N TYR A 100 -10.09 -7.00 -6.61
CA TYR A 100 -9.68 -5.78 -7.28
C TYR A 100 -8.30 -5.98 -7.88
N GLN A 101 -8.11 -5.63 -9.15
CA GLN A 101 -6.83 -5.67 -9.84
C GLN A 101 -6.35 -4.26 -10.15
N ALA A 102 -5.15 -3.94 -9.69
CA ALA A 102 -4.51 -2.67 -9.95
C ALA A 102 -4.06 -2.59 -11.43
N TYR A 103 -4.39 -1.47 -12.08
CA TYR A 103 -3.99 -1.16 -13.45
C TYR A 103 -2.85 -0.15 -13.50
N GLU A 104 -2.98 0.93 -12.74
CA GLU A 104 -1.99 2.00 -12.58
C GLU A 104 -2.15 2.63 -11.20
N GLY A 105 -1.10 3.22 -10.67
CA GLY A 105 -1.20 3.91 -9.40
C GLY A 105 0.13 4.40 -8.88
N THR A 106 0.06 5.04 -7.73
CA THR A 106 1.21 5.54 -7.00
C THR A 106 1.14 5.11 -5.54
N TYR A 107 2.26 4.71 -5.01
CA TYR A 107 2.45 4.39 -3.61
C TYR A 107 3.43 5.39 -3.01
N ASN A 108 2.95 6.20 -2.08
CA ASN A 108 3.79 7.15 -1.34
C ASN A 108 4.42 6.41 -0.16
N PHE A 109 5.66 5.97 -0.35
CA PHE A 109 6.41 5.26 0.69
C PHE A 109 7.17 6.26 1.55
N ARG A 110 6.80 6.31 2.83
CA ARG A 110 7.47 7.14 3.85
C ARG A 110 8.02 6.28 4.95
N TYR A 111 9.25 6.52 5.34
CA TYR A 111 9.93 5.68 6.30
C TYR A 111 10.98 6.44 7.12
N GLY A 112 10.91 6.31 8.46
CA GLY A 112 11.90 6.84 9.39
C GLY A 112 12.15 8.33 9.30
N GLY A 113 11.28 9.14 8.69
CA GLY A 113 11.51 10.56 8.43
C GLY A 113 12.62 10.88 7.41
N LEU A 114 13.31 9.85 6.89
CA LEU A 114 14.45 9.98 5.98
C LEU A 114 14.09 9.61 4.54
N ILE A 115 13.13 8.72 4.37
CA ILE A 115 12.68 8.27 3.05
C ILE A 115 11.28 8.85 2.81
N ASP A 116 11.14 9.57 1.70
CA ASP A 116 9.87 10.03 1.13
C ASP A 116 9.96 9.82 -0.38
N LYS A 117 9.46 8.69 -0.84
CA LYS A 117 9.58 8.27 -2.25
C LYS A 117 8.23 7.83 -2.80
N LYS A 118 7.98 8.26 -4.02
CA LYS A 118 6.79 7.91 -4.79
C LYS A 118 7.11 6.76 -5.72
N PHE A 119 6.52 5.61 -5.47
CA PHE A 119 6.61 4.41 -6.29
C PHE A 119 5.47 4.37 -7.31
N GLU A 120 5.72 3.81 -8.46
CA GLU A 120 4.71 3.49 -9.48
C GLU A 120 4.17 2.08 -9.21
N VAL A 121 2.87 1.93 -9.01
CA VAL A 121 2.23 0.62 -8.81
C VAL A 121 2.28 -0.17 -10.11
N LYS A 122 2.77 -1.41 -10.05
CA LYS A 122 2.82 -2.30 -11.21
C LYS A 122 1.44 -2.85 -11.53
N LYS A 123 1.15 -2.94 -12.82
CA LYS A 123 -0.08 -3.53 -13.32
C LYS A 123 -0.17 -5.02 -12.96
N GLY A 124 -1.37 -5.46 -12.58
CA GLY A 124 -1.68 -6.87 -12.33
C GLY A 124 -1.59 -7.28 -10.86
N GLY A 125 -1.20 -6.36 -9.96
CA GLY A 125 -1.34 -6.61 -8.54
C GLY A 125 -2.81 -6.70 -8.13
N SER A 126 -3.12 -7.45 -7.07
CA SER A 126 -4.50 -7.72 -6.64
C SER A 126 -4.73 -7.47 -5.15
N ILE A 127 -5.97 -7.18 -4.82
CA ILE A 127 -6.51 -7.18 -3.46
C ILE A 127 -7.77 -8.03 -3.47
N THR A 128 -7.84 -9.01 -2.57
CA THR A 128 -8.97 -9.95 -2.47
C THR A 128 -9.62 -9.84 -1.10
N TRP A 129 -10.95 -9.77 -1.06
CA TRP A 129 -11.75 -9.73 0.16
C TRP A 129 -12.62 -10.98 0.29
N GLU A 130 -12.64 -11.52 1.52
CA GLU A 130 -13.42 -12.72 1.89
C GLU A 130 -14.29 -12.46 3.13
N GLY A 131 -14.95 -11.32 3.20
CA GLY A 131 -15.90 -10.98 4.27
C GLY A 131 -15.49 -9.72 5.02
N ASN A 132 -14.58 -9.77 5.97
CA ASN A 132 -14.17 -8.58 6.72
C ASN A 132 -13.32 -7.64 5.84
N PRO A 133 -13.74 -6.39 5.59
CA PRO A 133 -13.01 -5.44 4.74
C PRO A 133 -11.57 -5.17 5.19
N MET A 134 -11.32 -5.26 6.50
CA MET A 134 -10.00 -5.03 7.09
C MET A 134 -9.07 -6.24 6.95
N ARG A 135 -9.57 -7.40 6.51
CA ARG A 135 -8.81 -8.63 6.31
C ARG A 135 -8.67 -9.01 4.85
N ALA A 136 -8.45 -8.02 4.01
CA ALA A 136 -8.13 -8.26 2.61
C ALA A 136 -6.76 -8.91 2.46
N GLN A 137 -6.62 -9.75 1.45
CA GLN A 137 -5.33 -10.32 1.05
C GLN A 137 -4.72 -9.45 -0.03
N LEU A 138 -3.50 -8.99 0.22
CA LEU A 138 -2.73 -8.14 -0.68
C LEU A 138 -1.74 -8.95 -1.51
N ASN A 139 -1.61 -8.60 -2.76
CA ASN A 139 -0.52 -9.03 -3.64
C ASN A 139 -0.21 -7.89 -4.63
N LEU A 140 0.51 -6.89 -4.14
CA LEU A 140 0.81 -5.67 -4.89
C LEU A 140 2.30 -5.51 -5.04
N GLU A 141 2.74 -4.92 -6.14
CA GLU A 141 4.11 -4.50 -6.37
C GLU A 141 4.14 -3.05 -6.85
N ALA A 142 5.14 -2.30 -6.38
CA ALA A 142 5.41 -0.96 -6.85
C ALA A 142 6.89 -0.75 -7.08
N VAL A 143 7.27 0.10 -8.03
CA VAL A 143 8.64 0.32 -8.47
C VAL A 143 9.04 1.78 -8.32
N TYR A 144 10.23 2.01 -7.76
CA TYR A 144 10.91 3.30 -7.76
C TYR A 144 12.15 3.23 -8.66
N LYS A 145 12.18 4.08 -9.67
CA LYS A 145 13.27 4.13 -10.65
C LYS A 145 14.28 5.19 -10.24
N THR A 146 15.55 4.80 -10.22
CA THR A 146 16.68 5.68 -9.91
C THR A 146 17.92 5.29 -10.69
N SER A 147 19.06 5.92 -10.39
CA SER A 147 20.36 5.53 -10.93
C SER A 147 21.39 5.54 -9.82
N ALA A 148 22.16 4.48 -9.72
CA ALA A 148 23.23 4.32 -8.74
C ALA A 148 24.43 3.57 -9.31
N ASN A 149 25.59 3.73 -8.67
CA ASN A 149 26.80 3.00 -9.03
C ASN A 149 26.88 1.69 -8.22
N PRO A 150 26.83 0.50 -8.87
CA PRO A 150 26.89 -0.78 -8.17
C PRO A 150 28.32 -1.24 -7.85
N ALA A 151 29.36 -0.46 -8.13
CA ALA A 151 30.77 -0.81 -7.90
C ALA A 151 31.05 -1.30 -6.47
N VAL A 152 30.37 -0.70 -5.51
CA VAL A 152 30.47 -1.04 -4.09
C VAL A 152 30.00 -2.47 -3.79
N LEU A 153 28.95 -2.93 -4.50
CA LEU A 153 28.42 -4.29 -4.37
C LEU A 153 29.34 -5.32 -5.04
N LEU A 154 30.06 -4.90 -6.06
CA LEU A 154 30.96 -5.77 -6.86
C LEU A 154 32.38 -5.82 -6.30
N GLU A 155 32.71 -4.99 -5.31
CA GLU A 155 34.08 -4.81 -4.81
C GLU A 155 35.06 -4.47 -5.96
N ASN A 156 34.52 -3.84 -7.02
CA ASN A 156 35.25 -3.53 -8.24
C ASN A 156 35.30 -2.02 -8.49
N SER A 157 36.40 -1.40 -8.05
CA SER A 157 36.62 0.04 -8.19
C SER A 157 36.77 0.50 -9.66
N SER A 158 37.01 -0.43 -10.60
CA SER A 158 37.10 -0.10 -12.04
C SER A 158 35.73 0.20 -12.65
N PHE A 159 34.62 -0.24 -12.02
CA PHE A 159 33.27 0.07 -12.45
C PHE A 159 32.80 1.35 -11.81
N ASN A 160 33.01 2.49 -12.45
CA ASN A 160 32.67 3.80 -11.89
C ASN A 160 31.61 4.50 -12.75
N THR A 161 30.48 3.80 -12.99
CA THR A 161 29.39 4.32 -13.79
C THR A 161 28.06 4.11 -13.06
N LYS A 162 27.23 5.16 -13.02
CA LYS A 162 25.84 5.02 -12.57
C LYS A 162 25.03 4.29 -13.65
N VAL A 163 24.27 3.32 -13.22
CA VAL A 163 23.34 2.56 -14.08
C VAL A 163 21.91 2.75 -13.59
N PRO A 164 20.89 2.60 -14.45
CA PRO A 164 19.51 2.54 -14.03
C PRO A 164 19.30 1.40 -13.04
N VAL A 165 18.59 1.72 -11.95
CA VAL A 165 18.24 0.78 -10.87
C VAL A 165 16.74 0.93 -10.58
N GLU A 166 16.08 -0.19 -10.44
CA GLU A 166 14.70 -0.27 -10.01
C GLU A 166 14.63 -0.89 -8.60
N VAL A 167 14.14 -0.12 -7.64
CA VAL A 167 13.78 -0.63 -6.32
C VAL A 167 12.31 -1.04 -6.37
N ILE A 168 12.05 -2.31 -6.15
CA ILE A 168 10.70 -2.88 -6.18
C ILE A 168 10.30 -3.18 -4.74
N ILE A 169 9.14 -2.70 -4.32
CA ILE A 169 8.51 -3.09 -3.07
C ILE A 169 7.32 -4.00 -3.38
N GLY A 170 7.36 -5.24 -2.89
CA GLY A 170 6.24 -6.17 -2.88
C GLY A 170 5.51 -6.05 -1.54
N VAL A 171 4.19 -5.94 -1.58
CA VAL A 171 3.34 -5.91 -0.39
C VAL A 171 2.37 -7.08 -0.49
N ARG A 172 2.54 -8.06 0.39
CA ARG A 172 1.77 -9.31 0.39
C ARG A 172 1.16 -9.60 1.73
N GLY A 173 0.16 -10.51 1.76
CA GLY A 173 -0.50 -10.97 2.98
C GLY A 173 -1.68 -10.14 3.41
N ASP A 174 -2.00 -10.17 4.67
CA ASP A 174 -3.18 -9.51 5.25
C ASP A 174 -3.03 -7.97 5.26
N LEU A 175 -4.09 -7.25 4.88
CA LEU A 175 -4.12 -5.79 4.82
C LEU A 175 -3.74 -5.11 6.15
N THR A 176 -4.08 -5.73 7.28
CA THR A 176 -3.77 -5.22 8.62
C THR A 176 -2.36 -5.55 9.10
N SER A 177 -1.70 -6.53 8.46
CA SER A 177 -0.33 -6.94 8.76
C SER A 177 0.41 -7.29 7.46
N PRO A 178 0.60 -6.33 6.56
CA PRO A 178 1.24 -6.59 5.29
C PRO A 178 2.72 -6.92 5.47
N GLU A 179 3.21 -7.85 4.67
CA GLU A 179 4.61 -8.24 4.63
C GLU A 179 5.31 -7.53 3.45
N PRO A 180 6.05 -6.43 3.70
CA PRO A 180 6.83 -5.79 2.66
C PRO A 180 8.09 -6.60 2.37
N ASP A 181 8.39 -6.74 1.09
CA ASP A 181 9.64 -7.33 0.61
C ASP A 181 10.26 -6.40 -0.43
N PHE A 182 11.57 -6.17 -0.32
CA PHE A 182 12.28 -5.32 -1.27
C PHE A 182 13.08 -6.18 -2.24
N ASN A 183 13.05 -5.79 -3.51
CA ASN A 183 13.93 -6.29 -4.54
C ASN A 183 14.64 -5.15 -5.25
N ILE A 184 15.82 -5.41 -5.80
CA ILE A 184 16.62 -4.44 -6.54
C ILE A 184 16.94 -5.04 -7.90
N GLU A 185 16.54 -4.36 -8.96
CA GLU A 185 16.78 -4.78 -10.33
C GLU A 185 17.64 -3.78 -11.11
N PHE A 186 18.39 -4.33 -12.06
CA PHE A 186 19.31 -3.59 -12.93
C PHE A 186 18.93 -3.85 -14.39
N PRO A 187 17.98 -3.07 -14.96
CA PRO A 187 17.37 -3.39 -16.26
C PRO A 187 18.32 -3.30 -17.45
N THR A 188 19.43 -2.55 -17.34
CA THR A 188 20.32 -2.25 -18.47
C THR A 188 21.71 -2.85 -18.37
N VAL A 189 22.04 -3.56 -17.28
CA VAL A 189 23.35 -4.17 -17.13
C VAL A 189 23.43 -5.53 -17.85
N SER A 190 24.65 -5.97 -18.20
CA SER A 190 24.85 -7.28 -18.81
C SER A 190 24.41 -8.42 -17.88
N THR A 191 24.04 -9.56 -18.46
CA THR A 191 23.57 -10.73 -17.68
C THR A 191 24.62 -11.20 -16.68
N VAL A 192 25.90 -11.16 -17.03
CA VAL A 192 27.00 -11.57 -16.14
C VAL A 192 27.04 -10.65 -14.92
N LEU A 193 27.08 -9.36 -15.15
CA LEU A 193 27.11 -8.37 -14.07
C LEU A 193 25.83 -8.42 -13.21
N LYS A 194 24.66 -8.59 -13.84
CA LYS A 194 23.40 -8.78 -13.13
C LYS A 194 23.44 -9.98 -12.19
N SER A 195 23.97 -11.11 -12.65
CA SER A 195 24.08 -12.34 -11.85
C SER A 195 25.02 -12.15 -10.66
N GLU A 196 26.13 -11.45 -10.83
CA GLU A 196 27.08 -11.15 -9.76
C GLU A 196 26.45 -10.26 -8.69
N ILE A 197 25.79 -9.18 -9.11
CA ILE A 197 25.07 -8.28 -8.18
C ILE A 197 23.95 -9.05 -7.45
N GLN A 198 23.16 -9.84 -8.17
CA GLN A 198 22.07 -10.62 -7.58
C GLN A 198 22.58 -11.64 -6.57
N TYR A 199 23.74 -12.25 -6.80
CA TYR A 199 24.38 -13.13 -5.82
C TYR A 199 24.69 -12.39 -4.50
N LYS A 200 25.22 -11.16 -4.57
CA LYS A 200 25.50 -10.32 -3.39
C LYS A 200 24.22 -9.86 -2.68
N LEU A 201 23.13 -9.71 -3.41
CA LEU A 201 21.80 -9.30 -2.91
C LEU A 201 20.86 -10.49 -2.63
N ASN A 202 21.37 -11.73 -2.63
CA ASN A 202 20.53 -12.92 -2.47
C ASN A 202 19.93 -13.02 -1.05
N ASP A 203 20.69 -12.62 -0.05
CA ASP A 203 20.20 -12.54 1.33
C ASP A 203 19.12 -11.46 1.45
N LYS A 204 17.98 -11.80 2.12
CA LYS A 204 16.84 -10.92 2.23
C LYS A 204 17.18 -9.66 3.04
N ASP A 205 17.89 -9.81 4.15
CA ASP A 205 18.20 -8.72 5.07
C ASP A 205 19.21 -7.76 4.44
N VAL A 206 20.22 -8.30 3.74
CA VAL A 206 21.19 -7.53 2.95
C VAL A 206 20.46 -6.74 1.86
N ARG A 207 19.59 -7.38 1.11
CA ARG A 207 18.85 -6.75 0.01
C ARG A 207 17.92 -5.64 0.53
N GLN A 208 17.24 -5.88 1.63
CA GLN A 208 16.35 -4.90 2.26
C GLN A 208 17.14 -3.69 2.79
N THR A 209 18.26 -3.93 3.45
CA THR A 209 19.17 -2.88 3.93
C THR A 209 19.69 -2.03 2.77
N GLN A 210 20.15 -2.67 1.69
CA GLN A 210 20.63 -1.98 0.50
C GLN A 210 19.52 -1.17 -0.19
N ALA A 211 18.30 -1.70 -0.26
CA ALA A 211 17.16 -0.97 -0.83
C ALA A 211 16.83 0.28 -0.02
N LEU A 212 16.72 0.17 1.31
CA LEU A 212 16.43 1.31 2.19
C LEU A 212 17.54 2.36 2.15
N TYR A 213 18.81 1.93 2.14
CA TYR A 213 19.94 2.85 2.03
C TYR A 213 19.96 3.56 0.67
N LEU A 214 19.69 2.84 -0.41
CA LEU A 214 19.57 3.43 -1.75
C LEU A 214 18.43 4.44 -1.84
N LEU A 215 17.28 4.15 -1.23
CA LEU A 215 16.14 5.06 -1.20
C LEU A 215 16.43 6.33 -0.37
N SER A 216 17.20 6.23 0.70
CA SER A 216 17.54 7.37 1.56
C SER A 216 18.68 8.23 0.97
N SER A 217 19.79 7.60 0.57
CA SER A 217 21.04 8.27 0.19
C SER A 217 21.25 8.43 -1.33
N GLY A 218 20.57 7.61 -2.14
CA GLY A 218 20.79 7.54 -3.58
C GLY A 218 22.05 6.74 -3.98
N ALA A 219 22.63 5.96 -3.07
CA ALA A 219 23.82 5.15 -3.26
C ALA A 219 23.67 3.78 -2.60
N PHE A 220 24.51 2.81 -2.98
CA PHE A 220 24.62 1.54 -2.27
C PHE A 220 25.54 1.67 -1.06
N LEU A 221 25.26 0.91 -0.01
CA LEU A 221 26.05 0.84 1.20
C LEU A 221 27.31 0.01 0.97
N SER A 222 28.48 0.56 1.35
CA SER A 222 29.74 -0.18 1.31
C SER A 222 29.81 -1.25 2.40
N PRO A 223 30.32 -2.46 2.12
CA PRO A 223 30.55 -3.48 3.14
C PRO A 223 31.46 -3.01 4.29
N GLU A 224 32.34 -2.06 4.01
CA GLU A 224 33.29 -1.52 4.99
C GLU A 224 32.76 -0.30 5.75
N GLY A 225 31.61 0.24 5.37
CA GLY A 225 31.20 1.60 5.73
C GLY A 225 30.36 1.77 6.99
N VAL A 226 29.76 0.73 7.56
CA VAL A 226 29.02 0.77 8.85
C VAL A 226 28.92 -0.65 9.37
N SER A 227 29.17 -0.84 10.67
CA SER A 227 28.85 -2.14 11.27
C SER A 227 27.35 -2.39 11.06
N GLN A 228 27.05 -3.49 10.38
CA GLN A 228 25.70 -3.88 9.95
C GLN A 228 24.67 -3.85 11.09
N SER A 229 25.14 -3.89 12.34
CA SER A 229 24.36 -3.78 13.57
C SER A 229 23.77 -2.39 13.84
N ASP A 230 24.46 -1.31 13.46
CA ASP A 230 24.02 0.04 13.85
C ASP A 230 22.99 0.63 12.90
N PHE A 231 23.07 0.29 11.61
CA PHE A 231 22.11 0.77 10.61
C PHE A 231 20.89 -0.15 10.49
N SER A 232 21.09 -1.47 10.52
CA SER A 232 20.00 -2.44 10.44
C SER A 232 19.15 -2.44 11.72
N GLY A 233 19.76 -2.35 12.90
CA GLY A 233 19.04 -2.31 14.18
C GLY A 233 18.08 -1.13 14.27
N SER A 234 18.53 0.09 14.01
CA SER A 234 17.69 1.29 14.14
C SER A 234 16.64 1.41 13.03
N LEU A 235 16.93 0.96 11.80
CA LEU A 235 15.97 0.98 10.70
C LEU A 235 15.01 -0.21 10.76
N PHE A 236 15.48 -1.38 11.19
CA PHE A 236 14.64 -2.59 11.32
C PHE A 236 13.69 -2.51 12.51
N GLU A 237 14.14 -2.03 13.68
CA GLU A 237 13.26 -1.78 14.82
C GLU A 237 12.22 -0.71 14.49
N THR A 238 12.64 0.33 13.76
CA THR A 238 11.71 1.37 13.29
C THR A 238 10.74 0.82 12.24
N ALA A 239 11.17 -0.09 11.33
CA ALA A 239 10.29 -0.73 10.34
C ALA A 239 9.24 -1.62 11.00
N SER A 240 9.67 -2.48 11.90
CA SER A 240 8.77 -3.37 12.64
C SER A 240 7.83 -2.57 13.54
N SER A 241 8.28 -1.45 14.12
CA SER A 241 7.45 -0.59 14.98
C SER A 241 6.46 0.26 14.17
N ILE A 242 6.82 0.71 12.96
CA ILE A 242 5.89 1.48 12.10
C ILE A 242 4.86 0.54 11.49
N LEU A 243 5.25 -0.66 11.04
CA LEU A 243 4.30 -1.66 10.54
C LEU A 243 3.47 -2.27 11.68
N GLY A 244 4.05 -2.44 12.88
CA GLY A 244 3.34 -2.88 14.08
C GLY A 244 2.57 -1.78 14.80
N GLY A 245 2.96 -0.51 14.69
CA GLY A 245 2.26 0.66 15.26
C GLY A 245 1.02 1.11 14.46
N ILE A 246 0.81 0.54 13.27
CA ILE A 246 -0.43 0.69 12.50
C ILE A 246 -1.54 -0.20 13.08
N ILE A 247 -1.20 -1.10 14.01
CA ILE A 247 -2.08 -2.17 14.53
C ILE A 247 -2.49 -1.95 16.01
N GLN A 248 -2.12 -0.82 16.64
CA GLN A 248 -2.61 -0.48 17.99
C GLN A 248 -3.66 0.62 17.96
#